data_e8639a46f061c6b164b1fb6a36133658
#
_entry.id   e8639a46f061c6b164b1fb6a36133658
#
_cell.length_a   1.000
_cell.length_b   1.000
_cell.length_c   1.000
_cell.angle_alpha   90.00
_cell.angle_beta   90.00
_cell.angle_gamma   90.00
#
_symmetry.space_group_name_H-M   'P 1'
#
loop_
_entity.id
_entity.type
_entity.pdbx_description
1 polymer ?
#
loop_
_entity_poly.entity_id
_entity_poly.type
_entity_poly.pdbx_seq_one_letter_code
_entity_poly.pdbx_strand_id
1 'polypeptide(L)'
;MASIKKLISFFVIYIVLATTCIAQQSLTPAIDRLFNKIETDILTSAEAMPENKFGFTPESLHMPDDNFKGVRTFAGQVMHLATDNILIWSAITGHSIRADIEDVNGPKTIKTKKEIIKYLKDSFSIGRKAIATVTNENAMDMIQYRWRKLPRLDLAFYALTHANEHYGQMVIYLRMCGITPPPTVNEK
;
A
#
# COMPACT_ATOMS: atom_id res chain seq x y z
N MET A 1 -15.36 -55.75 25.29
CA MET A 1 -14.12 -55.16 24.69
C MET A 1 -14.30 -54.63 23.29
N ALA A 2 -15.02 -55.23 22.37
CA ALA A 2 -15.24 -54.70 20.99
C ALA A 2 -16.05 -53.40 20.95
N SER A 3 -17.02 -53.19 21.84
CA SER A 3 -17.87 -51.99 21.89
C SER A 3 -17.09 -50.76 22.33
N ILE A 4 -16.18 -50.86 23.30
CA ILE A 4 -15.34 -49.75 23.80
C ILE A 4 -14.33 -49.30 22.74
N LYS A 5 -13.73 -50.27 22.01
CA LYS A 5 -12.80 -49.96 20.92
C LYS A 5 -13.47 -49.18 19.77
N LYS A 6 -14.72 -49.53 19.42
CA LYS A 6 -15.50 -48.79 18.43
C LYS A 6 -15.82 -47.36 18.90
N LEU A 7 -16.19 -47.20 20.18
CA LEU A 7 -16.49 -45.88 20.76
C LEU A 7 -15.27 -44.96 20.76
N ILE A 8 -14.11 -45.49 21.16
CA ILE A 8 -12.82 -44.75 21.14
C ILE A 8 -12.44 -44.39 19.70
N SER A 9 -12.61 -45.29 18.74
CA SER A 9 -12.32 -45.01 17.33
C SER A 9 -13.20 -43.91 16.77
N PHE A 10 -14.50 -43.88 17.08
CA PHE A 10 -15.41 -42.82 16.69
C PHE A 10 -15.05 -41.45 17.32
N PHE A 11 -14.64 -41.48 18.60
CA PHE A 11 -14.27 -40.27 19.32
C PHE A 11 -12.96 -39.64 18.77
N VAL A 12 -11.98 -40.48 18.43
CA VAL A 12 -10.71 -40.03 17.80
C VAL A 12 -10.97 -39.47 16.40
N ILE A 13 -11.84 -40.10 15.60
CA ILE A 13 -12.22 -39.57 14.27
C ILE A 13 -12.96 -38.23 14.39
N TYR A 14 -13.83 -38.09 15.40
CA TYR A 14 -14.54 -36.80 15.62
C TYR A 14 -13.60 -35.68 16.08
N ILE A 15 -12.60 -35.97 16.93
CA ILE A 15 -11.58 -34.99 17.33
C ILE A 15 -10.72 -34.57 16.12
N VAL A 16 -10.31 -35.50 15.27
CA VAL A 16 -9.52 -35.18 14.05
C VAL A 16 -10.34 -34.37 13.07
N LEU A 17 -11.63 -34.66 12.89
CA LEU A 17 -12.50 -33.84 12.04
C LEU A 17 -12.81 -32.45 12.62
N ALA A 18 -12.91 -32.33 13.95
CA ALA A 18 -13.12 -31.06 14.62
C ALA A 18 -11.87 -30.14 14.55
N THR A 19 -10.67 -30.72 14.57
CA THR A 19 -9.42 -29.93 14.45
C THR A 19 -9.16 -29.42 13.02
N THR A 20 -9.75 -30.04 11.99
CA THR A 20 -9.65 -29.53 10.59
C THR A 20 -10.62 -28.40 10.27
N CYS A 21 -11.55 -28.09 11.17
CA CYS A 21 -12.51 -26.99 11.00
C CYS A 21 -12.08 -25.71 11.73
N ILE A 22 -10.79 -25.52 12.03
CA ILE A 22 -10.26 -24.17 12.28
C ILE A 22 -10.28 -23.50 10.92
N ALA A 23 -11.33 -22.74 10.66
CA ALA A 23 -11.45 -21.94 9.46
C ALA A 23 -10.15 -21.14 9.31
N GLN A 24 -9.33 -21.51 8.34
CA GLN A 24 -8.10 -20.81 8.03
C GLN A 24 -8.48 -19.39 7.66
N GLN A 25 -8.32 -18.45 8.61
CA GLN A 25 -8.69 -17.06 8.36
C GLN A 25 -7.85 -16.54 7.21
N SER A 26 -8.52 -15.98 6.20
CA SER A 26 -7.84 -15.38 5.06
C SER A 26 -7.02 -14.17 5.49
N LEU A 27 -5.80 -14.04 4.98
CA LEU A 27 -4.95 -12.86 5.15
C LEU A 27 -5.52 -11.65 4.42
N THR A 28 -6.22 -11.86 3.31
CA THR A 28 -6.74 -10.81 2.42
C THR A 28 -7.56 -9.75 3.15
N PRO A 29 -8.53 -10.07 4.04
CA PRO A 29 -9.31 -9.04 4.73
C PRO A 29 -8.48 -8.16 5.68
N ALA A 30 -7.40 -8.67 6.26
CA ALA A 30 -6.53 -7.89 7.12
C ALA A 30 -5.69 -6.90 6.31
N ILE A 31 -5.12 -7.35 5.20
CA ILE A 31 -4.38 -6.52 4.24
C ILE A 31 -5.31 -5.46 3.65
N ASP A 32 -6.52 -5.84 3.23
CA ASP A 32 -7.49 -4.95 2.61
C ASP A 32 -7.95 -3.83 3.55
N ARG A 33 -8.20 -4.13 4.84
CA ARG A 33 -8.55 -3.09 5.82
C ARG A 33 -7.45 -2.04 5.97
N LEU A 34 -6.19 -2.46 6.08
CA LEU A 34 -5.06 -1.55 6.20
C LEU A 34 -4.84 -0.76 4.91
N PHE A 35 -4.96 -1.41 3.77
CA PHE A 35 -4.87 -0.78 2.46
C PHE A 35 -5.93 0.32 2.29
N ASN A 36 -7.19 0.03 2.59
CA ASN A 36 -8.29 0.98 2.49
C ASN A 36 -8.08 2.21 3.38
N LYS A 37 -7.56 2.00 4.60
CA LYS A 37 -7.20 3.11 5.49
C LYS A 37 -6.11 3.99 4.84
N ILE A 38 -5.01 3.39 4.42
CA ILE A 38 -3.86 4.08 3.83
C ILE A 38 -4.28 4.82 2.54
N GLU A 39 -5.06 4.18 1.67
CA GLU A 39 -5.59 4.79 0.46
C GLU A 39 -6.41 6.05 0.77
N THR A 40 -7.33 5.95 1.74
CA THR A 40 -8.18 7.08 2.15
C THR A 40 -7.35 8.23 2.70
N ASP A 41 -6.42 7.95 3.61
CA ASP A 41 -5.57 8.95 4.25
C ASP A 41 -4.69 9.68 3.21
N ILE A 42 -4.13 8.95 2.26
CA ILE A 42 -3.29 9.50 1.20
C ILE A 42 -4.11 10.33 0.20
N LEU A 43 -5.24 9.79 -0.28
CA LEU A 43 -6.08 10.51 -1.26
C LEU A 43 -6.63 11.79 -0.67
N THR A 44 -7.15 11.76 0.55
CA THR A 44 -7.68 12.97 1.20
C THR A 44 -6.59 14.00 1.47
N SER A 45 -5.38 13.56 1.82
CA SER A 45 -4.22 14.45 2.00
C SER A 45 -3.75 15.06 0.69
N ALA A 46 -3.72 14.28 -0.40
CA ALA A 46 -3.37 14.79 -1.72
C ALA A 46 -4.41 15.82 -2.23
N GLU A 47 -5.69 15.56 -1.99
CA GLU A 47 -6.78 16.46 -2.37
C GLU A 47 -6.78 17.75 -1.55
N ALA A 48 -6.41 17.70 -0.26
CA ALA A 48 -6.36 18.85 0.64
C ALA A 48 -5.31 19.90 0.24
N MET A 49 -4.21 19.53 -0.40
CA MET A 49 -3.19 20.48 -0.84
C MET A 49 -3.74 21.36 -1.97
N PRO A 50 -3.80 22.72 -1.83
CA PRO A 50 -4.28 23.60 -2.88
C PRO A 50 -3.43 23.52 -4.15
N GLU A 51 -4.02 23.80 -5.32
CA GLU A 51 -3.36 23.78 -6.62
C GLU A 51 -2.09 24.62 -6.63
N ASN A 52 -2.17 25.85 -6.13
CA ASN A 52 -1.05 26.79 -6.07
C ASN A 52 0.06 26.40 -5.08
N LYS A 53 -0.18 25.41 -4.22
CA LYS A 53 0.81 24.87 -3.28
C LYS A 53 1.21 23.43 -3.62
N PHE A 54 0.69 22.86 -4.69
CA PHE A 54 0.95 21.47 -5.05
C PHE A 54 2.43 21.23 -5.42
N GLY A 55 3.12 22.27 -5.89
CA GLY A 55 4.57 22.27 -6.13
C GLY A 55 5.44 22.61 -4.91
N PHE A 56 4.87 22.76 -3.71
CA PHE A 56 5.61 23.13 -2.50
C PHE A 56 6.73 22.13 -2.18
N THR A 57 7.88 22.67 -1.72
CA THR A 57 8.98 21.90 -1.11
C THR A 57 9.43 22.62 0.17
N PRO A 58 9.90 21.90 1.19
CA PRO A 58 10.44 22.51 2.41
C PRO A 58 11.57 23.52 2.15
N GLU A 59 12.37 23.34 1.09
CA GLU A 59 13.42 24.27 0.66
C GLU A 59 12.88 25.69 0.42
N SER A 60 11.61 25.83 0.01
CA SER A 60 10.98 27.14 -0.21
C SER A 60 10.74 27.95 1.05
N LEU A 61 10.91 27.37 2.25
CA LEU A 61 10.80 28.07 3.52
C LEU A 61 12.06 28.85 3.91
N HIS A 62 13.19 28.56 3.26
CA HIS A 62 14.48 29.23 3.51
C HIS A 62 14.84 29.28 5.02
N MET A 63 14.70 28.15 5.72
CA MET A 63 15.04 28.11 7.15
C MET A 63 16.55 28.21 7.36
N PRO A 64 17.02 28.88 8.41
CA PRO A 64 18.44 28.92 8.73
C PRO A 64 19.01 27.50 8.85
N ASP A 65 20.17 27.26 8.25
CA ASP A 65 20.92 25.98 8.32
C ASP A 65 20.16 24.76 7.79
N ASP A 66 19.12 24.97 6.95
CA ASP A 66 18.37 23.86 6.34
C ASP A 66 19.25 23.07 5.34
N ASN A 67 18.87 21.82 5.14
CA ASN A 67 19.46 20.94 4.14
C ASN A 67 18.37 20.15 3.41
N PHE A 68 17.49 20.87 2.71
CA PHE A 68 16.40 20.28 1.93
C PHE A 68 16.74 20.01 0.47
N LYS A 69 18.02 20.14 0.10
CA LYS A 69 18.45 19.89 -1.29
C LYS A 69 18.07 18.48 -1.75
N GLY A 70 17.32 18.41 -2.85
CA GLY A 70 16.90 17.15 -3.46
C GLY A 70 15.66 16.51 -2.82
N VAL A 71 15.06 17.15 -1.83
CA VAL A 71 13.77 16.72 -1.28
C VAL A 71 12.68 16.92 -2.34
N ARG A 72 11.81 15.93 -2.51
CA ARG A 72 10.72 16.00 -3.49
C ARG A 72 9.74 17.11 -3.15
N THR A 73 9.14 17.72 -4.17
CA THR A 73 7.94 18.55 -3.99
C THR A 73 6.77 17.70 -3.49
N PHE A 74 5.71 18.32 -2.99
CA PHE A 74 4.48 17.59 -2.62
C PHE A 74 3.93 16.80 -3.83
N ALA A 75 3.86 17.41 -5.00
CA ALA A 75 3.51 16.72 -6.25
C ALA A 75 4.44 15.54 -6.53
N GLY A 76 5.74 15.72 -6.34
CA GLY A 76 6.74 14.68 -6.51
C GLY A 76 6.58 13.52 -5.52
N GLN A 77 6.17 13.78 -4.27
CA GLN A 77 5.82 12.73 -3.30
C GLN A 77 4.64 11.90 -3.78
N VAL A 78 3.57 12.55 -4.22
CA VAL A 78 2.36 11.88 -4.72
C VAL A 78 2.65 11.06 -5.98
N MET A 79 3.42 11.61 -6.92
CA MET A 79 3.83 10.92 -8.15
C MET A 79 4.68 9.68 -7.86
N HIS A 80 5.67 9.82 -6.98
CA HIS A 80 6.55 8.73 -6.58
C HIS A 80 5.75 7.60 -5.93
N LEU A 81 4.90 7.94 -4.96
CA LEU A 81 4.04 6.96 -4.29
C LEU A 81 3.13 6.22 -5.29
N ALA A 82 2.48 6.94 -6.20
CA ALA A 82 1.62 6.32 -7.20
C ALA A 82 2.42 5.37 -8.11
N THR A 83 3.63 5.76 -8.49
CA THR A 83 4.51 4.95 -9.33
C THR A 83 4.98 3.69 -8.61
N ASP A 84 5.46 3.82 -7.37
CA ASP A 84 5.90 2.65 -6.61
C ASP A 84 4.73 1.71 -6.27
N ASN A 85 3.53 2.22 -6.02
CA ASN A 85 2.32 1.40 -5.93
C ASN A 85 2.14 0.55 -7.20
N ILE A 86 2.22 1.14 -8.39
CA ILE A 86 2.09 0.40 -9.65
C ILE A 86 3.17 -0.66 -9.76
N LEU A 87 4.43 -0.31 -9.49
CA LEU A 87 5.56 -1.21 -9.61
C LEU A 87 5.45 -2.42 -8.65
N ILE A 88 5.12 -2.16 -7.38
CA ILE A 88 5.07 -3.19 -6.35
C ILE A 88 3.87 -4.11 -6.58
N TRP A 89 2.68 -3.54 -6.78
CA TRP A 89 1.46 -4.32 -6.93
C TRP A 89 1.40 -5.10 -8.26
N SER A 90 2.01 -4.57 -9.34
CA SER A 90 2.16 -5.32 -10.59
C SER A 90 3.09 -6.52 -10.42
N ALA A 91 4.16 -6.41 -9.64
CA ALA A 91 5.05 -7.54 -9.35
C ALA A 91 4.30 -8.65 -8.59
N ILE A 92 3.41 -8.30 -7.65
CA ILE A 92 2.59 -9.26 -6.90
C ILE A 92 1.69 -10.09 -7.83
N THR A 93 1.14 -9.47 -8.87
CA THR A 93 0.26 -10.13 -9.84
C THR A 93 0.97 -10.76 -11.03
N GLY A 94 2.26 -10.47 -11.21
CA GLY A 94 3.03 -10.88 -12.38
C GLY A 94 2.66 -10.13 -13.67
N HIS A 95 1.90 -9.01 -13.55
CA HIS A 95 1.57 -8.18 -14.70
C HIS A 95 2.77 -7.34 -15.16
N SER A 96 2.86 -7.12 -16.46
CA SER A 96 3.86 -6.24 -17.05
C SER A 96 3.68 -4.80 -16.56
N ILE A 97 4.78 -4.16 -16.21
CA ILE A 97 4.80 -2.73 -15.88
C ILE A 97 4.52 -1.93 -17.16
N ARG A 98 3.81 -0.82 -17.03
CA ARG A 98 3.54 0.09 -18.15
C ARG A 98 4.85 0.63 -18.72
N ALA A 99 4.94 0.67 -20.06
CA ALA A 99 6.15 1.08 -20.75
C ALA A 99 6.52 2.57 -20.56
N ASP A 100 5.56 3.40 -20.10
CA ASP A 100 5.78 4.84 -19.82
C ASP A 100 6.33 5.13 -18.42
N ILE A 101 6.55 4.09 -17.60
CA ILE A 101 7.20 4.21 -16.29
C ILE A 101 8.70 3.97 -16.47
N GLU A 102 9.43 5.06 -16.72
CA GLU A 102 10.88 5.02 -16.92
C GLU A 102 11.63 4.95 -15.58
N ASP A 103 11.12 5.64 -14.57
CA ASP A 103 11.72 5.68 -13.24
C ASP A 103 10.67 5.80 -12.12
N VAL A 104 11.12 5.82 -10.88
CA VAL A 104 10.27 5.89 -9.67
C VAL A 104 9.57 7.25 -9.47
N ASN A 105 9.85 8.25 -10.30
CA ASN A 105 9.20 9.56 -10.21
C ASN A 105 7.99 9.68 -11.15
N GLY A 106 7.71 8.62 -11.92
CA GLY A 106 6.53 8.49 -12.77
C GLY A 106 6.65 9.16 -14.14
N PRO A 107 5.57 9.08 -14.93
CA PRO A 107 5.56 9.60 -16.29
C PRO A 107 5.73 11.12 -16.35
N LYS A 108 6.68 11.60 -17.16
CA LYS A 108 6.95 13.04 -17.36
C LYS A 108 5.81 13.79 -18.04
N THR A 109 4.85 13.07 -18.62
CA THR A 109 3.67 13.64 -19.28
C THR A 109 2.58 14.09 -18.31
N ILE A 110 2.58 13.60 -17.07
CA ILE A 110 1.62 13.94 -16.01
C ILE A 110 2.14 15.16 -15.24
N LYS A 111 1.43 16.29 -15.28
CA LYS A 111 1.93 17.54 -14.73
C LYS A 111 0.95 18.29 -13.83
N THR A 112 -0.33 18.22 -14.11
CA THR A 112 -1.35 18.95 -13.34
C THR A 112 -1.76 18.18 -12.09
N LYS A 113 -2.19 18.88 -11.04
CA LYS A 113 -2.73 18.25 -9.84
C LYS A 113 -3.82 17.23 -10.17
N LYS A 114 -4.73 17.58 -11.08
CA LYS A 114 -5.83 16.70 -11.51
C LYS A 114 -5.31 15.38 -12.11
N GLU A 115 -4.31 15.47 -12.98
CA GLU A 115 -3.71 14.28 -13.61
C GLU A 115 -2.96 13.43 -12.58
N ILE A 116 -2.21 14.07 -11.66
CA ILE A 116 -1.46 13.40 -10.60
C ILE A 116 -2.41 12.65 -9.64
N ILE A 117 -3.51 13.30 -9.21
CA ILE A 117 -4.51 12.65 -8.36
C ILE A 117 -5.19 11.50 -9.10
N LYS A 118 -5.47 11.65 -10.39
CA LYS A 118 -6.00 10.54 -11.19
C LYS A 118 -5.02 9.37 -11.24
N TYR A 119 -3.75 9.64 -11.50
CA TYR A 119 -2.69 8.63 -11.54
C TYR A 119 -2.54 7.91 -10.20
N LEU A 120 -2.64 8.64 -9.08
CA LEU A 120 -2.66 8.07 -7.74
C LEU A 120 -3.87 7.14 -7.54
N LYS A 121 -5.08 7.57 -7.91
CA LYS A 121 -6.30 6.74 -7.82
C LYS A 121 -6.17 5.47 -8.67
N ASP A 122 -5.64 5.59 -9.88
CA ASP A 122 -5.40 4.45 -10.77
C ASP A 122 -4.40 3.46 -10.12
N SER A 123 -3.35 3.95 -9.44
CA SER A 123 -2.36 3.12 -8.75
C SER A 123 -2.97 2.31 -7.59
N PHE A 124 -3.86 2.92 -6.81
CA PHE A 124 -4.59 2.21 -5.77
C PHE A 124 -5.58 1.18 -6.34
N SER A 125 -6.20 1.47 -7.48
CA SER A 125 -7.05 0.47 -8.17
C SER A 125 -6.26 -0.79 -8.57
N ILE A 126 -5.01 -0.63 -9.00
CA ILE A 126 -4.10 -1.76 -9.27
C ILE A 126 -3.80 -2.53 -7.99
N GLY A 127 -3.49 -1.82 -6.90
CA GLY A 127 -3.23 -2.42 -5.59
C GLY A 127 -4.40 -3.25 -5.07
N ARG A 128 -5.62 -2.73 -5.16
CA ARG A 128 -6.84 -3.44 -4.74
C ARG A 128 -7.03 -4.76 -5.50
N LYS A 129 -6.80 -4.75 -6.81
CA LYS A 129 -6.85 -5.98 -7.62
C LYS A 129 -5.75 -6.97 -7.22
N ALA A 130 -4.55 -6.47 -6.91
CA ALA A 130 -3.43 -7.31 -6.50
C ALA A 130 -3.69 -7.97 -5.14
N ILE A 131 -4.21 -7.23 -4.15
CA ILE A 131 -4.54 -7.77 -2.82
C ILE A 131 -5.53 -8.93 -2.94
N ALA A 132 -6.52 -8.84 -3.81
CA ALA A 132 -7.50 -9.90 -4.03
C ALA A 132 -6.87 -11.23 -4.54
N THR A 133 -5.63 -11.18 -5.07
CA THR A 133 -4.88 -12.38 -5.51
C THR A 133 -4.00 -13.00 -4.41
N VAL A 134 -3.82 -12.33 -3.28
CA VAL A 134 -2.99 -12.82 -2.16
C VAL A 134 -3.83 -13.74 -1.30
N THR A 135 -3.44 -15.01 -1.20
CA THR A 135 -4.12 -16.03 -0.41
C THR A 135 -3.16 -16.66 0.61
N ASN A 136 -3.69 -17.40 1.55
CA ASN A 136 -2.84 -18.13 2.52
C ASN A 136 -1.91 -19.14 1.82
N GLU A 137 -2.37 -19.74 0.71
CA GLU A 137 -1.62 -20.75 -0.04
C GLU A 137 -0.45 -20.16 -0.80
N ASN A 138 -0.60 -18.91 -1.33
CA ASN A 138 0.41 -18.27 -2.17
C ASN A 138 1.21 -17.16 -1.46
N ALA A 139 0.87 -16.84 -0.22
CA ALA A 139 1.49 -15.75 0.54
C ALA A 139 3.02 -15.86 0.62
N MET A 140 3.52 -17.08 0.73
CA MET A 140 4.97 -17.38 0.85
C MET A 140 5.63 -17.69 -0.48
N ASP A 141 4.92 -17.62 -1.62
CA ASP A 141 5.52 -17.79 -2.94
C ASP A 141 6.55 -16.69 -3.20
N MET A 142 7.72 -17.12 -3.64
CA MET A 142 8.82 -16.22 -3.95
C MET A 142 8.59 -15.54 -5.29
N ILE A 143 8.43 -14.22 -5.29
CA ILE A 143 8.25 -13.41 -6.51
C ILE A 143 9.44 -12.50 -6.76
N GLN A 144 9.70 -12.20 -8.03
CA GLN A 144 10.77 -11.30 -8.43
C GLN A 144 10.27 -9.85 -8.33
N TYR A 145 10.98 -9.02 -7.54
CA TYR A 145 10.81 -7.58 -7.51
C TYR A 145 12.16 -6.88 -7.64
N ARG A 146 12.35 -6.17 -8.75
CA ARG A 146 13.64 -5.57 -9.11
C ARG A 146 14.76 -6.64 -9.06
N TRP A 147 15.80 -6.44 -8.25
CA TRP A 147 16.93 -7.38 -8.07
C TRP A 147 16.74 -8.38 -6.93
N ARG A 148 15.58 -8.37 -6.25
CA ARG A 148 15.29 -9.24 -5.10
C ARG A 148 14.24 -10.28 -5.44
N LYS A 149 14.34 -11.43 -4.77
CA LYS A 149 13.24 -12.37 -4.61
C LYS A 149 12.70 -12.27 -3.20
N LEU A 150 11.42 -12.06 -3.06
CA LEU A 150 10.73 -11.86 -1.78
C LEU A 150 9.45 -12.70 -1.75
N PRO A 151 9.01 -13.18 -0.57
CA PRO A 151 7.67 -13.69 -0.41
C PRO A 151 6.62 -12.67 -0.89
N ARG A 152 5.57 -13.14 -1.50
CA ARG A 152 4.46 -12.29 -1.97
C ARG A 152 3.90 -11.42 -0.85
N LEU A 153 3.74 -11.99 0.35
CA LEU A 153 3.26 -11.28 1.53
C LEU A 153 4.21 -10.16 1.99
N ASP A 154 5.52 -10.43 1.98
CA ASP A 154 6.52 -9.40 2.34
C ASP A 154 6.43 -8.21 1.41
N LEU A 155 6.23 -8.45 0.12
CA LEU A 155 6.09 -7.37 -0.86
C LEU A 155 4.78 -6.59 -0.67
N ALA A 156 3.68 -7.26 -0.26
CA ALA A 156 2.44 -6.59 0.10
C ALA A 156 2.60 -5.70 1.34
N PHE A 157 3.29 -6.18 2.38
CA PHE A 157 3.62 -5.35 3.55
C PHE A 157 4.56 -4.19 3.19
N TYR A 158 5.54 -4.43 2.33
CA TYR A 158 6.41 -3.36 1.85
C TYR A 158 5.61 -2.26 1.15
N ALA A 159 4.65 -2.61 0.29
CA ALA A 159 3.78 -1.62 -0.36
C ALA A 159 3.01 -0.76 0.66
N LEU A 160 2.46 -1.39 1.71
CA LEU A 160 1.69 -0.69 2.74
C LEU A 160 2.57 0.21 3.61
N THR A 161 3.73 -0.28 4.05
CA THR A 161 4.64 0.51 4.90
C THR A 161 5.23 1.68 4.13
N HIS A 162 5.66 1.49 2.89
CA HIS A 162 6.16 2.53 2.00
C HIS A 162 5.10 3.62 1.75
N ALA A 163 3.86 3.22 1.48
CA ALA A 163 2.76 4.17 1.32
C ALA A 163 2.51 4.99 2.60
N ASN A 164 2.58 4.35 3.77
CA ASN A 164 2.40 5.03 5.06
C ASN A 164 3.57 5.99 5.39
N GLU A 165 4.80 5.67 5.01
CA GLU A 165 5.96 6.58 5.13
C GLU A 165 5.72 7.86 4.31
N HIS A 166 5.25 7.75 3.07
CA HIS A 166 4.92 8.90 2.24
C HIS A 166 3.72 9.68 2.76
N TYR A 167 2.71 9.01 3.33
CA TYR A 167 1.61 9.68 4.01
C TYR A 167 2.12 10.59 5.14
N GLY A 168 3.01 10.10 6.00
CA GLY A 168 3.62 10.91 7.06
C GLY A 168 4.33 12.16 6.52
N GLN A 169 5.07 12.03 5.42
CA GLN A 169 5.72 13.17 4.76
C GLN A 169 4.68 14.15 4.19
N MET A 170 3.63 13.68 3.54
CA MET A 170 2.54 14.52 3.01
C MET A 170 1.84 15.32 4.13
N VAL A 171 1.59 14.71 5.29
CA VAL A 171 1.02 15.35 6.47
C VAL A 171 1.90 16.52 6.95
N ILE A 172 3.21 16.33 7.01
CA ILE A 172 4.15 17.39 7.38
C ILE A 172 4.13 18.53 6.36
N TYR A 173 4.09 18.22 5.05
CA TYR A 173 4.03 19.26 4.00
C TYR A 173 2.75 20.09 4.07
N LEU A 174 1.60 19.44 4.36
CA LEU A 174 0.34 20.17 4.58
C LEU A 174 0.48 21.15 5.76
N ARG A 175 1.03 20.71 6.89
CA ARG A 175 1.26 21.57 8.07
C ARG A 175 2.22 22.73 7.78
N MET A 176 3.30 22.46 7.05
CA MET A 176 4.24 23.51 6.60
C MET A 176 3.56 24.55 5.70
N CYS A 177 2.55 24.15 4.96
CA CYS A 177 1.71 25.04 4.15
C CYS A 177 0.57 25.71 4.93
N GLY A 178 0.46 25.51 6.26
CA GLY A 178 -0.62 26.06 7.08
C GLY A 178 -1.96 25.33 6.89
N ILE A 179 -1.94 24.11 6.39
CA ILE A 179 -3.14 23.30 6.12
C ILE A 179 -3.26 22.24 7.21
N THR A 180 -4.42 22.18 7.88
CA THR A 180 -4.73 21.08 8.78
C THR A 180 -4.92 19.81 7.96
N PRO A 181 -4.13 18.74 8.20
CA PRO A 181 -4.35 17.47 7.53
C PRO A 181 -5.77 16.96 7.79
N PRO A 182 -6.41 16.29 6.82
CA PRO A 182 -7.68 15.61 7.07
C PRO A 182 -7.55 14.61 8.23
N PRO A 183 -8.60 14.43 9.07
CA PRO A 183 -8.58 13.43 10.13
C PRO A 183 -8.42 12.04 9.52
N THR A 184 -7.62 11.18 10.16
CA THR A 184 -7.51 9.79 9.77
C THR A 184 -8.84 9.05 10.03
N VAL A 185 -9.11 8.00 9.25
CA VAL A 185 -10.41 7.29 9.26
C VAL A 185 -10.84 6.78 10.64
N ASN A 186 -9.92 6.68 11.61
CA ASN A 186 -10.16 6.12 12.95
C ASN A 186 -10.21 7.18 14.07
N GLU A 187 -10.19 8.47 13.78
CA GLU A 187 -10.18 9.55 14.78
C GLU A 187 -11.57 10.17 15.03
N LYS A 188 -12.64 9.42 14.70
CA LYS A 188 -14.02 9.82 15.00
C LYS A 188 -14.63 8.92 16.06
#